data_81dde6a863d6f691466a329b34ec5013
#
_entry.id   81dde6a863d6f691466a329b34ec5013
#
_cell.length_a   1.000
_cell.length_b   1.000
_cell.length_c   1.000
_cell.angle_alpha   90.00
_cell.angle_beta   90.00
_cell.angle_gamma   90.00
#
_symmetry.space_group_name_H-M   'P 1'
#
loop_
_entity.id
_entity.type
_entity.pdbx_description
1 polymer ?
#
loop_
_entity_poly.entity_id
_entity_poly.type
_entity_poly.pdbx_seq_one_letter_code
_entity_poly.pdbx_strand_id
1 'polypeptide(L)'
;SYFCCHGFMDKNIMGQRGSNLRMSHLLIYDIFRYVAENLVLSAKADEKNGNSGALNQRTVLFDEMTMGQIMGGFPDLYGFPHQLLGVFLVSEIDQLTCVPYIDAVESYGLPSDTCPVPSSECGALVIDALPHMGSCFISSSMPCDGSTMASSYYSRRFPNVPIFHLCFPVRYLDEETVQMGAEDIRACIKFIEERTGAKWNWDAYFTMIKRFNQETAYELQKWEVNKSAYPQLL
;
A
#
# COMPACT_ATOMS: atom_id res chain seq x y z
N SER A 1 14.58 -20.10 0.65
CA SER A 1 14.21 -18.70 0.63
C SER A 1 13.37 -18.38 1.85
N TYR A 2 13.67 -17.30 2.53
CA TYR A 2 12.99 -16.85 3.74
C TYR A 2 11.51 -16.51 3.53
N PHE A 3 11.10 -16.33 2.30
CA PHE A 3 9.72 -16.00 1.92
C PHE A 3 8.90 -17.20 1.48
N CYS A 4 9.32 -18.39 1.83
CA CYS A 4 8.53 -19.60 1.54
C CYS A 4 7.31 -19.77 2.45
N CYS A 5 7.10 -18.90 3.44
CA CYS A 5 5.90 -18.82 4.27
C CYS A 5 5.26 -20.18 4.54
N HIS A 6 6.02 -21.11 5.11
CA HIS A 6 5.58 -22.50 5.29
C HIS A 6 4.24 -22.60 6.04
N GLY A 7 4.06 -21.76 7.07
CA GLY A 7 2.81 -21.73 7.81
C GLY A 7 1.60 -21.34 6.95
N PHE A 8 1.78 -20.37 6.03
CA PHE A 8 0.75 -19.97 5.08
C PHE A 8 0.47 -21.10 4.08
N MET A 9 1.52 -21.70 3.51
CA MET A 9 1.40 -22.83 2.58
C MET A 9 0.67 -24.00 3.21
N ASP A 10 1.09 -24.42 4.40
CA ASP A 10 0.49 -25.56 5.09
C ASP A 10 -0.95 -25.30 5.49
N LYS A 11 -1.24 -24.14 6.06
CA LYS A 11 -2.57 -23.79 6.56
C LYS A 11 -3.54 -23.44 5.43
N ASN A 12 -3.11 -22.62 4.49
CA ASN A 12 -4.01 -22.00 3.52
C ASN A 12 -4.01 -22.67 2.16
N ILE A 13 -2.95 -23.37 1.78
CA ILE A 13 -2.86 -24.03 0.47
C ILE A 13 -2.94 -25.54 0.60
N MET A 14 -2.06 -26.16 1.37
CA MET A 14 -2.00 -27.61 1.48
C MET A 14 -3.18 -28.21 2.25
N GLY A 15 -3.66 -27.51 3.28
CA GLY A 15 -4.81 -27.89 4.08
C GLY A 15 -6.17 -27.67 3.43
N GLN A 16 -6.26 -26.91 2.32
CA GLN A 16 -7.51 -26.56 1.69
C GLN A 16 -8.06 -27.67 0.79
N ARG A 17 -9.37 -27.85 0.86
CA ARG A 17 -10.11 -28.77 -0.02
C ARG A 17 -10.78 -27.94 -1.12
N GLY A 18 -10.52 -28.28 -2.35
CA GLY A 18 -11.11 -27.62 -3.52
C GLY A 18 -10.12 -26.81 -4.34
N SER A 19 -10.16 -27.01 -5.65
CA SER A 19 -9.21 -26.42 -6.59
C SER A 19 -9.27 -24.91 -6.68
N ASN A 20 -10.48 -24.33 -6.62
CA ASN A 20 -10.65 -22.89 -6.74
C ASN A 20 -10.10 -22.14 -5.53
N LEU A 21 -10.28 -22.68 -4.34
CA LEU A 21 -9.77 -22.09 -3.12
C LEU A 21 -8.24 -22.16 -3.06
N ARG A 22 -7.65 -23.27 -3.47
CA ARG A 22 -6.19 -23.41 -3.62
C ARG A 22 -5.64 -22.40 -4.64
N MET A 23 -6.31 -22.23 -5.78
CA MET A 23 -5.88 -21.28 -6.80
C MET A 23 -5.93 -19.85 -6.27
N SER A 24 -6.99 -19.50 -5.54
CA SER A 24 -7.12 -18.17 -4.92
C SER A 24 -5.96 -17.90 -3.95
N HIS A 25 -5.63 -18.85 -3.09
CA HIS A 25 -4.54 -18.69 -2.13
C HIS A 25 -3.15 -18.68 -2.80
N LEU A 26 -2.96 -19.42 -3.88
CA LEU A 26 -1.72 -19.36 -4.67
C LEU A 26 -1.54 -17.96 -5.31
N LEU A 27 -2.61 -17.36 -5.81
CA LEU A 27 -2.57 -16.00 -6.35
C LEU A 27 -2.22 -14.97 -5.28
N ILE A 28 -2.81 -15.08 -4.09
CA ILE A 28 -2.47 -14.22 -2.95
C ILE A 28 -0.99 -14.40 -2.58
N TYR A 29 -0.52 -15.64 -2.48
CA TYR A 29 0.88 -15.93 -2.21
C TYR A 29 1.82 -15.31 -3.25
N ASP A 30 1.48 -15.39 -4.53
CA ASP A 30 2.28 -14.79 -5.60
C ASP A 30 2.32 -13.26 -5.51
N ILE A 31 1.21 -12.62 -5.12
CA ILE A 31 1.17 -11.17 -4.87
C ILE A 31 2.12 -10.80 -3.72
N PHE A 32 2.04 -11.49 -2.60
CA PHE A 32 2.92 -11.24 -1.46
C PHE A 32 4.39 -11.49 -1.80
N ARG A 33 4.69 -12.55 -2.52
CA ARG A 33 6.05 -12.82 -3.01
C ARG A 33 6.57 -11.68 -3.87
N TYR A 34 5.75 -11.21 -4.81
CA TYR A 34 6.10 -10.09 -5.67
C TYR A 34 6.40 -8.81 -4.88
N VAL A 35 5.56 -8.46 -3.91
CA VAL A 35 5.76 -7.31 -3.03
C VAL A 35 7.06 -7.45 -2.23
N ALA A 36 7.31 -8.62 -1.63
CA ALA A 36 8.52 -8.88 -0.86
C ALA A 36 9.80 -8.82 -1.71
N GLU A 37 9.77 -9.39 -2.92
CA GLU A 37 10.89 -9.33 -3.86
C GLU A 37 11.21 -7.88 -4.25
N ASN A 38 10.20 -7.07 -4.53
CA ASN A 38 10.40 -5.66 -4.87
C ASN A 38 10.90 -4.84 -3.68
N LEU A 39 10.44 -5.13 -2.47
CA LEU A 39 10.95 -4.52 -1.24
C LEU A 39 12.44 -4.81 -1.06
N VAL A 40 12.85 -6.07 -1.20
CA VAL A 40 14.26 -6.48 -1.09
C VAL A 40 15.11 -5.84 -2.18
N LEU A 41 14.60 -5.77 -3.41
CA LEU A 41 15.33 -5.14 -4.52
C LEU A 41 15.47 -3.63 -4.31
N SER A 42 14.45 -2.96 -3.78
CA SER A 42 14.51 -1.54 -3.44
C SER A 42 15.54 -1.27 -2.34
N ALA A 43 15.54 -2.07 -1.28
CA ALA A 43 16.50 -1.96 -0.19
C ALA A 43 17.96 -2.18 -0.67
N LYS A 44 18.20 -3.21 -1.50
CA LYS A 44 19.54 -3.47 -2.07
C LYS A 44 20.01 -2.35 -3.00
N ALA A 45 19.11 -1.76 -3.76
CA ALA A 45 19.45 -0.63 -4.61
C ALA A 45 19.86 0.58 -3.77
N ASP A 46 19.20 0.79 -2.65
CA ASP A 46 19.48 1.88 -1.71
C ASP A 46 20.83 1.70 -1.02
N GLU A 47 21.14 0.50 -0.51
CA GLU A 47 22.44 0.19 0.10
C GLU A 47 23.62 0.41 -0.86
N LYS A 48 23.44 0.04 -2.12
CA LYS A 48 24.53 0.08 -3.12
C LYS A 48 24.78 1.47 -3.68
N ASN A 49 23.73 2.28 -3.83
CA ASN A 49 23.78 3.52 -4.60
C ASN A 49 23.40 4.75 -3.76
N GLY A 50 23.27 4.62 -2.44
CA GLY A 50 22.56 5.60 -1.65
C GLY A 50 21.12 5.70 -2.15
N ASN A 51 20.33 6.65 -1.77
CA ASN A 51 18.91 6.77 -2.17
C ASN A 51 18.65 6.95 -3.68
N SER A 52 19.60 6.60 -4.52
CA SER A 52 19.58 6.80 -5.97
C SER A 52 19.44 5.52 -6.79
N GLY A 53 19.06 4.39 -6.18
CA GLY A 53 18.80 3.15 -6.91
C GLY A 53 17.72 3.30 -7.95
N ALA A 54 17.89 2.66 -9.12
CA ALA A 54 16.95 2.81 -10.24
C ALA A 54 15.51 2.41 -9.90
N LEU A 55 15.33 1.39 -9.05
CA LEU A 55 14.01 0.98 -8.59
C LEU A 55 13.41 2.02 -7.64
N ASN A 56 14.23 2.57 -6.75
CA ASN A 56 13.82 3.61 -5.82
C ASN A 56 13.32 4.87 -6.55
N GLN A 57 14.01 5.27 -7.61
CA GLN A 57 13.60 6.42 -8.45
C GLN A 57 12.27 6.20 -9.18
N ARG A 58 11.89 4.95 -9.40
CA ARG A 58 10.64 4.56 -10.09
C ARG A 58 9.53 4.16 -9.13
N THR A 59 9.77 4.19 -7.82
CA THR A 59 8.79 3.83 -6.81
C THR A 59 8.09 5.07 -6.28
N VAL A 60 6.77 5.04 -6.28
CA VAL A 60 5.90 6.00 -5.60
C VAL A 60 5.30 5.31 -4.39
N LEU A 61 5.53 5.87 -3.21
CA LEU A 61 4.91 5.39 -1.98
C LEU A 61 3.52 5.98 -1.83
N PHE A 62 2.60 5.24 -1.27
CA PHE A 62 1.29 5.74 -0.89
C PHE A 62 0.70 4.98 0.29
N ASP A 63 -0.27 5.60 0.95
CA ASP A 63 -1.07 4.96 1.99
C ASP A 63 -1.84 3.77 1.41
N GLU A 64 -2.11 2.76 2.23
CA GLU A 64 -2.70 1.50 1.79
C GLU A 64 -4.03 1.63 1.04
N MET A 65 -4.86 2.57 1.47
CA MET A 65 -6.23 2.75 0.96
C MET A 65 -6.34 3.87 -0.07
N THR A 66 -5.24 4.58 -0.29
CA THR A 66 -5.27 5.76 -1.13
C THR A 66 -5.01 5.41 -2.57
N MET A 67 -6.00 5.66 -3.39
CA MET A 67 -5.85 5.94 -4.82
C MET A 67 -4.76 5.16 -5.58
N GLY A 68 -4.52 3.90 -5.23
CA GLY A 68 -3.62 3.03 -6.01
C GLY A 68 -3.94 3.05 -7.50
N GLN A 69 -5.20 3.35 -7.84
CA GLN A 69 -5.68 3.53 -9.21
C GLN A 69 -4.95 4.64 -9.97
N ILE A 70 -4.43 5.66 -9.30
CA ILE A 70 -3.66 6.71 -9.96
C ILE A 70 -2.40 6.14 -10.62
N MET A 71 -1.84 5.06 -10.07
CA MET A 71 -0.67 4.40 -10.65
C MET A 71 -0.98 3.73 -12.00
N GLY A 72 -2.24 3.44 -12.30
CA GLY A 72 -2.65 2.93 -13.61
C GLY A 72 -2.37 3.87 -14.77
N GLY A 73 -2.24 5.16 -14.51
CA GLY A 73 -1.82 6.16 -15.50
C GLY A 73 -0.29 6.29 -15.66
N PHE A 74 0.49 5.60 -14.85
CA PHE A 74 1.96 5.62 -14.88
C PHE A 74 2.53 4.21 -15.09
N PRO A 75 2.44 3.62 -16.27
CA PRO A 75 2.83 2.23 -16.52
C PRO A 75 4.31 1.94 -16.28
N ASP A 76 5.16 2.96 -16.26
CA ASP A 76 6.59 2.85 -16.01
C ASP A 76 6.99 3.00 -14.54
N LEU A 77 6.04 3.34 -13.66
CA LEU A 77 6.28 3.50 -12.24
C LEU A 77 5.75 2.30 -11.46
N TYR A 78 6.36 2.07 -10.31
CA TYR A 78 5.93 1.10 -9.33
C TYR A 78 5.26 1.80 -8.15
N GLY A 79 4.04 1.42 -7.84
CA GLY A 79 3.31 1.91 -6.67
C GLY A 79 3.52 0.96 -5.49
N PHE A 80 3.91 1.48 -4.34
CA PHE A 80 4.09 0.69 -3.13
C PHE A 80 3.24 1.24 -1.98
N PRO A 81 2.19 0.49 -1.55
CA PRO A 81 1.38 0.88 -0.40
C PRO A 81 2.14 0.64 0.89
N HIS A 82 2.72 1.68 1.45
CA HIS A 82 3.67 1.60 2.54
C HIS A 82 3.07 1.01 3.83
N GLN A 83 1.82 1.32 4.14
CA GLN A 83 1.14 0.80 5.33
C GLN A 83 0.88 -0.71 5.27
N LEU A 84 0.80 -1.30 4.07
CA LEU A 84 0.64 -2.75 3.94
C LEU A 84 1.84 -3.55 4.43
N LEU A 85 3.00 -2.91 4.64
CA LEU A 85 4.17 -3.62 5.16
C LEU A 85 3.89 -4.25 6.53
N GLY A 86 3.25 -3.53 7.44
CA GLY A 86 2.86 -4.08 8.76
C GLY A 86 1.89 -5.25 8.62
N VAL A 87 0.87 -5.11 7.79
CA VAL A 87 -0.10 -6.18 7.51
C VAL A 87 0.60 -7.41 6.90
N PHE A 88 1.51 -7.18 5.96
CA PHE A 88 2.29 -8.24 5.34
C PHE A 88 3.15 -9.01 6.36
N LEU A 89 3.86 -8.31 7.23
CA LEU A 89 4.70 -8.92 8.25
C LEU A 89 3.90 -9.80 9.21
N VAL A 90 2.73 -9.32 9.66
CA VAL A 90 1.84 -10.08 10.55
C VAL A 90 1.26 -11.30 9.87
N SER A 91 0.85 -11.17 8.62
CA SER A 91 0.19 -12.24 7.87
C SER A 91 1.15 -13.36 7.48
N GLU A 92 2.39 -13.00 7.09
CA GLU A 92 3.29 -13.91 6.40
C GLU A 92 4.46 -14.40 7.28
N ILE A 93 4.81 -13.66 8.32
CA ILE A 93 5.94 -14.01 9.18
C ILE A 93 5.42 -14.53 10.53
N ASP A 94 4.86 -13.66 11.34
CA ASP A 94 4.34 -14.01 12.66
C ASP A 94 3.35 -12.93 13.12
N GLN A 95 2.30 -13.34 13.82
CA GLN A 95 1.26 -12.44 14.34
C GLN A 95 1.80 -11.39 15.31
N LEU A 96 2.91 -11.65 15.98
CA LEU A 96 3.54 -10.74 16.91
C LEU A 96 4.63 -9.86 16.29
N THR A 97 4.88 -9.97 14.99
CA THR A 97 5.97 -9.25 14.31
C THR A 97 5.86 -7.74 14.43
N CYS A 98 4.64 -7.19 14.50
CA CYS A 98 4.42 -5.76 14.63
C CYS A 98 4.46 -5.23 16.06
N VAL A 99 4.44 -6.08 17.07
CA VAL A 99 4.43 -5.65 18.48
C VAL A 99 5.63 -4.77 18.86
N PRO A 100 6.88 -5.10 18.48
CA PRO A 100 8.02 -4.24 18.79
C PRO A 100 7.93 -2.85 18.14
N TYR A 101 7.29 -2.74 16.98
CA TYR A 101 7.08 -1.45 16.30
C TYR A 101 6.03 -0.61 17.02
N ILE A 102 4.93 -1.24 17.44
CA ILE A 102 3.88 -0.57 18.21
C ILE A 102 4.44 -0.09 19.55
N ASP A 103 5.13 -0.94 20.29
CA ASP A 103 5.79 -0.60 21.57
C ASP A 103 6.77 0.58 21.40
N ALA A 104 7.53 0.58 20.31
CA ALA A 104 8.46 1.65 20.04
C ALA A 104 7.75 3.00 19.86
N VAL A 105 6.71 3.09 19.02
CA VAL A 105 6.02 4.35 18.79
C VAL A 105 5.21 4.82 19.99
N GLU A 106 4.64 3.91 20.78
CA GLU A 106 3.98 4.24 22.05
C GLU A 106 4.98 4.84 23.04
N SER A 107 6.20 4.32 23.09
CA SER A 107 7.28 4.88 23.90
C SER A 107 7.67 6.31 23.50
N TYR A 108 7.39 6.70 22.25
CA TYR A 108 7.55 8.06 21.75
C TYR A 108 6.31 8.94 21.92
N GLY A 109 5.26 8.41 22.56
CA GLY A 109 4.09 9.16 22.98
C GLY A 109 2.87 9.03 22.06
N LEU A 110 2.85 8.05 21.16
CA LEU A 110 1.63 7.72 20.44
C LEU A 110 0.64 7.05 21.38
N PRO A 111 -0.64 7.48 21.40
CA PRO A 111 -1.65 6.82 22.22
C PRO A 111 -1.86 5.35 21.80
N SER A 112 -2.01 4.46 22.79
CA SER A 112 -2.21 3.02 22.59
C SER A 112 -3.56 2.64 21.99
N ASP A 113 -4.51 3.57 21.92
CA ASP A 113 -5.81 3.42 21.26
C ASP A 113 -5.77 3.78 19.76
N THR A 114 -4.59 4.09 19.22
CA THR A 114 -4.39 4.32 17.80
C THR A 114 -4.46 3.00 17.02
N CYS A 115 -4.98 3.05 15.80
CA CYS A 115 -5.04 1.87 14.91
C CYS A 115 -3.66 1.21 14.77
N PRO A 116 -3.54 -0.12 14.93
CA PRO A 116 -2.25 -0.82 14.89
C PRO A 116 -1.55 -0.75 13.53
N VAL A 117 -2.27 -0.55 12.42
CA VAL A 117 -1.66 -0.47 11.08
C VAL A 117 -0.75 0.76 10.95
N PRO A 118 -1.23 2.00 11.09
CA PRO A 118 -0.34 3.17 11.07
C PRO A 118 0.61 3.20 12.29
N SER A 119 0.23 2.62 13.44
CA SER A 119 1.14 2.54 14.59
C SER A 119 2.36 1.66 14.30
N SER A 120 2.18 0.50 13.67
CA SER A 120 3.30 -0.35 13.27
C SER A 120 4.20 0.30 12.22
N GLU A 121 3.62 1.00 11.26
CA GLU A 121 4.38 1.79 10.29
C GLU A 121 5.20 2.88 10.95
N CYS A 122 4.57 3.71 11.78
CA CYS A 122 5.25 4.77 12.52
C CYS A 122 6.36 4.21 13.42
N GLY A 123 6.11 3.10 14.10
CA GLY A 123 7.11 2.44 14.94
C GLY A 123 8.30 1.94 14.14
N ALA A 124 8.07 1.33 12.99
CA ALA A 124 9.14 0.91 12.10
C ALA A 124 10.00 2.09 11.60
N LEU A 125 9.38 3.25 11.37
CA LEU A 125 10.10 4.48 11.03
C LEU A 125 10.90 5.04 12.21
N VAL A 126 10.33 4.99 13.42
CA VAL A 126 10.97 5.47 14.65
C VAL A 126 12.26 4.72 14.95
N ILE A 127 12.25 3.39 14.82
CA ILE A 127 13.43 2.55 15.09
C ILE A 127 14.31 2.30 13.85
N ASP A 128 14.04 2.99 12.75
CA ASP A 128 14.82 2.87 11.51
C ASP A 128 14.81 1.47 10.89
N ALA A 129 13.69 0.78 11.02
CA ALA A 129 13.53 -0.59 10.51
C ALA A 129 13.15 -0.64 9.02
N LEU A 130 12.67 0.48 8.45
CA LEU A 130 12.25 0.55 7.06
C LEU A 130 13.30 1.24 6.20
N PRO A 131 13.69 0.62 5.08
CA PRO A 131 14.53 1.29 4.10
C PRO A 131 13.76 2.42 3.42
N HIS A 132 14.46 3.46 3.01
CA HIS A 132 13.91 4.48 2.15
C HIS A 132 13.72 3.92 0.73
N MET A 133 12.51 3.89 0.21
CA MET A 133 12.16 3.15 -1.00
C MET A 133 11.41 3.95 -2.06
N GLY A 134 11.32 5.25 -1.99
CA GLY A 134 10.48 5.97 -2.93
C GLY A 134 11.02 7.32 -3.37
N SER A 135 10.62 7.73 -4.58
CA SER A 135 10.90 9.07 -5.12
C SER A 135 10.01 10.14 -4.50
N CYS A 136 8.79 9.75 -4.13
CA CYS A 136 7.82 10.61 -3.46
C CYS A 136 6.78 9.75 -2.74
N PHE A 137 6.03 10.40 -1.86
CA PHE A 137 4.96 9.78 -1.08
C PHE A 137 3.65 10.51 -1.32
N ILE A 138 2.59 9.76 -1.58
CA ILE A 138 1.23 10.26 -1.70
C ILE A 138 0.47 9.83 -0.46
N SER A 139 0.07 10.78 0.34
CA SER A 139 -0.78 10.58 1.51
C SER A 139 -2.20 11.08 1.23
N SER A 140 -3.17 10.60 1.96
CA SER A 140 -4.56 11.00 1.84
C SER A 140 -5.20 11.27 3.19
N SER A 141 -6.16 12.18 3.21
CA SER A 141 -7.05 12.37 4.35
C SER A 141 -8.09 11.25 4.50
N MET A 142 -8.16 10.35 3.54
CA MET A 142 -9.07 9.20 3.51
C MET A 142 -8.26 7.90 3.62
N PRO A 143 -8.76 6.86 4.28
CA PRO A 143 -10.05 6.78 4.98
C PRO A 143 -10.00 7.24 6.44
N CYS A 144 -8.82 7.53 7.00
CA CYS A 144 -8.71 7.85 8.41
C CYS A 144 -7.53 8.78 8.75
N ASP A 145 -7.59 9.39 9.92
CA ASP A 145 -6.54 10.28 10.43
C ASP A 145 -5.20 9.56 10.69
N GLY A 146 -5.23 8.24 10.84
CA GLY A 146 -4.03 7.42 11.01
C GLY A 146 -3.05 7.55 9.86
N SER A 147 -3.53 7.63 8.61
CA SER A 147 -2.70 7.85 7.44
C SER A 147 -2.01 9.23 7.48
N THR A 148 -2.72 10.26 7.89
CA THR A 148 -2.16 11.60 8.06
C THR A 148 -1.09 11.62 9.14
N MET A 149 -1.30 10.90 10.24
CA MET A 149 -0.31 10.74 11.31
C MET A 149 0.94 10.04 10.79
N ALA A 150 0.80 8.89 10.13
CA ALA A 150 1.92 8.13 9.57
C ALA A 150 2.74 8.96 8.57
N SER A 151 2.07 9.69 7.68
CA SER A 151 2.75 10.56 6.72
C SER A 151 3.53 11.71 7.41
N SER A 152 3.02 12.20 8.54
CA SER A 152 3.71 13.20 9.36
C SER A 152 5.00 12.65 9.99
N TYR A 153 4.98 11.41 10.46
CA TYR A 153 6.18 10.71 10.92
C TYR A 153 7.16 10.48 9.77
N TYR A 154 6.67 10.02 8.63
CA TYR A 154 7.48 9.80 7.44
C TYR A 154 8.21 11.07 6.99
N SER A 155 7.51 12.20 6.95
CA SER A 155 8.11 13.49 6.57
C SER A 155 9.23 13.95 7.50
N ARG A 156 9.14 13.62 8.79
CA ARG A 156 10.19 13.91 9.77
C ARG A 156 11.39 13.00 9.63
N ARG A 157 11.15 11.72 9.34
CA ARG A 157 12.21 10.72 9.22
C ARG A 157 12.96 10.83 7.90
N PHE A 158 12.26 11.14 6.84
CA PHE A 158 12.79 11.29 5.49
C PHE A 158 12.48 12.67 4.90
N PRO A 159 13.08 13.74 5.44
CA PRO A 159 12.73 15.11 5.06
C PRO A 159 13.04 15.44 3.59
N ASN A 160 13.86 14.64 2.94
CA ASN A 160 14.20 14.82 1.52
C ASN A 160 13.21 14.10 0.57
N VAL A 161 12.28 13.31 1.10
CA VAL A 161 11.23 12.68 0.29
C VAL A 161 10.05 13.63 0.17
N PRO A 162 9.72 14.08 -1.05
CA PRO A 162 8.57 14.97 -1.22
C PRO A 162 7.26 14.21 -0.93
N ILE A 163 6.35 14.87 -0.23
CA ILE A 163 5.03 14.33 0.10
C ILE A 163 3.96 15.20 -0.54
N PHE A 164 2.96 14.56 -1.15
CA PHE A 164 1.73 15.18 -1.59
C PHE A 164 0.57 14.67 -0.75
N HIS A 165 -0.22 15.58 -0.19
CA HIS A 165 -1.41 15.24 0.57
C HIS A 165 -2.65 15.45 -0.28
N LEU A 166 -3.35 14.37 -0.60
CA LEU A 166 -4.67 14.40 -1.20
C LEU A 166 -5.72 14.69 -0.13
N CYS A 167 -6.42 15.78 -0.28
CA CYS A 167 -7.47 16.19 0.65
C CYS A 167 -8.85 15.97 0.03
N PHE A 168 -9.50 14.87 0.40
CA PHE A 168 -10.86 14.60 -0.06
C PHE A 168 -11.89 15.18 0.91
N PRO A 169 -12.77 16.05 0.45
CA PRO A 169 -13.90 16.50 1.25
C PRO A 169 -14.87 15.33 1.43
N VAL A 170 -15.12 14.95 2.69
CA VAL A 170 -15.90 13.74 3.05
C VAL A 170 -17.39 14.04 3.21
N ARG A 171 -17.78 15.29 3.26
CA ARG A 171 -19.10 15.68 3.79
C ARG A 171 -20.23 15.81 2.78
N TYR A 172 -19.93 16.20 1.56
CA TYR A 172 -20.96 16.45 0.55
C TYR A 172 -20.45 16.02 -0.82
N LEU A 173 -21.25 15.24 -1.53
CA LEU A 173 -20.98 14.86 -2.93
C LEU A 173 -21.76 15.81 -3.85
N ASP A 174 -21.54 17.11 -3.72
CA ASP A 174 -22.02 18.11 -4.65
C ASP A 174 -21.01 18.33 -5.80
N GLU A 175 -21.42 19.08 -6.78
CA GLU A 175 -20.63 19.33 -7.98
C GLU A 175 -19.32 20.08 -7.66
N GLU A 176 -19.36 21.00 -6.72
CA GLU A 176 -18.19 21.77 -6.26
C GLU A 176 -17.17 20.85 -5.60
N THR A 177 -17.60 19.97 -4.72
CA THR A 177 -16.75 18.97 -4.05
C THR A 177 -16.09 18.02 -5.04
N VAL A 178 -16.84 17.54 -6.03
CA VAL A 178 -16.30 16.69 -7.10
C VAL A 178 -15.26 17.44 -7.91
N GLN A 179 -15.49 18.70 -8.22
CA GLN A 179 -14.55 19.53 -8.96
C GLN A 179 -13.26 19.76 -8.17
N MET A 180 -13.36 20.08 -6.86
CA MET A 180 -12.20 20.21 -5.98
C MET A 180 -11.36 18.93 -5.93
N GLY A 181 -12.00 17.79 -5.75
CA GLY A 181 -11.30 16.50 -5.76
C GLY A 181 -10.61 16.19 -7.09
N ALA A 182 -11.26 16.53 -8.21
CA ALA A 182 -10.67 16.37 -9.52
C ALA A 182 -9.44 17.27 -9.74
N GLU A 183 -9.47 18.48 -9.22
CA GLU A 183 -8.32 19.41 -9.27
C GLU A 183 -7.17 18.92 -8.43
N ASP A 184 -7.43 18.41 -7.24
CA ASP A 184 -6.42 17.85 -6.35
C ASP A 184 -5.76 16.60 -6.96
N ILE A 185 -6.53 15.72 -7.59
CA ILE A 185 -5.99 14.57 -8.33
C ILE A 185 -5.11 15.03 -9.50
N ARG A 186 -5.51 16.04 -10.27
CA ARG A 186 -4.68 16.58 -11.35
C ARG A 186 -3.37 17.17 -10.83
N ALA A 187 -3.43 17.87 -9.69
CA ALA A 187 -2.24 18.38 -9.01
C ALA A 187 -1.32 17.25 -8.55
N CYS A 188 -1.89 16.16 -8.02
CA CYS A 188 -1.14 14.96 -7.64
C CYS A 188 -0.46 14.30 -8.86
N ILE A 189 -1.16 14.15 -9.98
CA ILE A 189 -0.58 13.63 -11.22
C ILE A 189 0.62 14.48 -11.65
N LYS A 190 0.46 15.79 -11.69
CA LYS A 190 1.54 16.72 -12.02
C LYS A 190 2.72 16.60 -11.05
N PHE A 191 2.45 16.49 -9.76
CA PHE A 191 3.48 16.28 -8.74
C PHE A 191 4.27 15.00 -9.00
N ILE A 192 3.61 13.88 -9.30
CA ILE A 192 4.29 12.61 -9.62
C ILE A 192 5.15 12.78 -10.88
N GLU A 193 4.63 13.40 -11.94
CA GLU A 193 5.39 13.69 -13.17
C GLU A 193 6.67 14.49 -12.88
N GLU A 194 6.55 15.54 -12.07
CA GLU A 194 7.68 16.42 -11.72
C GLU A 194 8.75 15.71 -10.88
N ARG A 195 8.34 14.76 -10.02
CA ARG A 195 9.25 14.05 -9.12
C ARG A 195 9.92 12.83 -9.75
N THR A 196 9.25 12.17 -10.67
CA THR A 196 9.73 10.92 -11.27
C THR A 196 10.22 11.07 -12.71
N GLY A 197 9.81 12.15 -13.39
CA GLY A 197 10.05 12.34 -14.83
C GLY A 197 9.14 11.49 -15.70
N ALA A 198 8.29 10.61 -15.16
CA ALA A 198 7.29 9.84 -15.89
C ALA A 198 6.21 10.75 -16.48
N LYS A 199 5.48 10.24 -17.47
CA LYS A 199 4.37 10.95 -18.08
C LYS A 199 3.07 10.20 -17.92
N TRP A 200 2.02 10.93 -17.57
CA TRP A 200 0.67 10.39 -17.46
C TRP A 200 0.16 9.86 -18.79
N ASN A 201 -0.42 8.67 -18.78
CA ASN A 201 -0.99 7.99 -19.93
C ASN A 201 -2.48 7.70 -19.69
N TRP A 202 -3.35 8.44 -20.37
CA TRP A 202 -4.81 8.29 -20.26
C TRP A 202 -5.32 6.94 -20.77
N ASP A 203 -4.74 6.38 -21.83
CA ASP A 203 -5.17 5.09 -22.39
C ASP A 203 -4.85 3.95 -21.41
N ALA A 204 -3.67 4.00 -20.78
CA ALA A 204 -3.29 3.07 -19.73
C ALA A 204 -4.24 3.19 -18.53
N TYR A 205 -4.53 4.41 -18.09
CA TYR A 205 -5.45 4.67 -16.98
C TYR A 205 -6.86 4.14 -17.27
N PHE A 206 -7.45 4.45 -18.42
CA PHE A 206 -8.78 3.94 -18.75
C PHE A 206 -8.81 2.43 -18.94
N THR A 207 -7.73 1.83 -19.40
CA THR A 207 -7.60 0.36 -19.45
C THR A 207 -7.61 -0.24 -18.05
N MET A 208 -6.91 0.35 -17.12
CA MET A 208 -6.90 -0.07 -15.70
C MET A 208 -8.29 0.13 -15.08
N ILE A 209 -8.95 1.27 -15.27
CA ILE A 209 -10.30 1.52 -14.73
C ILE A 209 -11.32 0.48 -15.23
N LYS A 210 -11.25 0.07 -16.51
CA LYS A 210 -12.12 -1.00 -17.01
C LYS A 210 -11.91 -2.32 -16.28
N ARG A 211 -10.64 -2.67 -16.00
CA ARG A 211 -10.29 -3.88 -15.23
C ARG A 211 -10.77 -3.77 -13.79
N PHE A 212 -10.56 -2.62 -13.16
CA PHE A 212 -11.02 -2.35 -11.79
C PHE A 212 -12.53 -2.45 -11.66
N ASN A 213 -13.29 -1.90 -12.61
CA ASN A 213 -14.76 -2.03 -12.63
C ASN A 213 -15.21 -3.49 -12.79
N GLN A 214 -14.48 -4.28 -13.59
CA GLN A 214 -14.75 -5.71 -13.74
C GLN A 214 -14.44 -6.48 -12.45
N GLU A 215 -13.34 -6.16 -11.79
CA GLU A 215 -12.98 -6.71 -10.48
C GLU A 215 -14.06 -6.40 -9.43
N THR A 216 -14.52 -5.15 -9.37
CA THR A 216 -15.62 -4.74 -8.49
C THR A 216 -16.89 -5.56 -8.75
N ALA A 217 -17.23 -5.83 -10.01
CA ALA A 217 -18.36 -6.67 -10.35
C ALA A 217 -18.19 -8.11 -9.83
N TYR A 218 -16.99 -8.67 -9.92
CA TYR A 218 -16.69 -10.00 -9.37
C TYR A 218 -16.72 -10.02 -7.84
N GLU A 219 -16.23 -8.99 -7.18
CA GLU A 219 -16.33 -8.85 -5.73
C GLU A 219 -17.80 -8.81 -5.27
N LEU A 220 -18.67 -8.07 -5.95
CA LEU A 220 -20.10 -8.07 -5.65
C LEU A 220 -20.72 -9.46 -5.81
N GLN A 221 -20.35 -10.21 -6.85
CA GLN A 221 -20.79 -11.59 -7.04
C GLN A 221 -20.28 -12.50 -5.90
N LYS A 222 -19.03 -12.35 -5.49
CA LYS A 222 -18.47 -13.09 -4.35
C LYS A 222 -19.26 -12.83 -3.07
N TRP A 223 -19.65 -11.58 -2.80
CA TRP A 223 -20.50 -11.23 -1.66
C TRP A 223 -21.87 -11.92 -1.74
N GLU A 224 -22.49 -11.98 -2.91
CA GLU A 224 -23.77 -12.68 -3.10
C GLU A 224 -23.66 -14.19 -2.83
N VAL A 225 -22.60 -14.82 -3.30
CA VAL A 225 -22.33 -16.25 -3.02
C VAL A 225 -22.10 -16.48 -1.53
N ASN A 226 -21.39 -15.60 -0.86
CA ASN A 226 -21.07 -15.73 0.56
C ASN A 226 -22.28 -15.53 1.50
N LYS A 227 -23.38 -14.96 1.03
CA LYS A 227 -24.63 -14.87 1.81
C LYS A 227 -25.26 -16.23 2.10
N SER A 228 -25.03 -17.24 1.27
CA SER A 228 -25.67 -18.55 1.34
C SER A 228 -24.73 -19.68 1.71
N ALA A 229 -23.44 -19.43 1.83
CA ALA A 229 -22.44 -20.43 2.16
C ALA A 229 -21.58 -19.95 3.34
N TYR A 230 -20.83 -20.89 3.93
CA TYR A 230 -19.77 -20.51 4.86
C TYR A 230 -18.88 -19.44 4.22
N PRO A 231 -18.57 -18.36 4.93
CA PRO A 231 -17.71 -17.32 4.41
C PRO A 231 -16.41 -17.97 3.92
N GLN A 232 -16.32 -18.06 2.62
CA GLN A 232 -15.11 -18.53 1.93
C GLN A 232 -14.20 -17.31 1.84
N LEU A 233 -13.75 -16.92 3.01
CA LEU A 233 -12.96 -15.78 3.10
C LEU A 233 -11.58 -15.94 2.69
N LEU A 234 -11.32 -15.05 1.94
CA LEU A 234 -10.24 -14.09 1.89
C LEU A 234 -9.28 -14.44 0.93
#